data_a91d570d16cf8ed56502bf6ce8897858
#
_entry.id   a91d570d16cf8ed56502bf6ce8897858
#
_cell.length_a   1.000
_cell.length_b   1.000
_cell.length_c   1.000
_cell.angle_alpha   90.00
_cell.angle_beta   90.00
_cell.angle_gamma   90.00
#
_symmetry.space_group_name_H-M   'P 1'
#
loop_
_entity.id
_entity.type
_entity.pdbx_description
1 polymer ?
#
loop_
_entity_poly.entity_id
_entity_poly.type
_entity_poly.pdbx_seq_one_letter_code
_entity_poly.pdbx_strand_id
1 'polypeptide(L)'
;MCGRTSLFLPQPEIERRFGAEFVESWEPRYNIAPHQQVPTIRGGTPSRIDQFEWGFRPHWVEDPNDWPHPINARAETIAEKPAFRDAFRSNRCLVLADGFYEWQSTRGGKQPYRIERADRAPFAFAGLWSQWERNGSTHYSTTIITTDSNTLVDPIHDRMPVMLRREEESTWLLAEDHGSLQELLDPFPSDRLRAYPISTRVNSPSNDSADIIDPIEPESQSELDEFTSNSG
;
A
#
# COMPACT_ATOMS: atom_id res chain seq x y z
N MET A 1 -8.08 4.91 3.74
CA MET A 1 -7.75 3.64 3.03
C MET A 1 -6.52 3.89 2.18
N CYS A 2 -5.49 3.03 2.28
CA CYS A 2 -4.25 3.18 1.54
C CYS A 2 -4.51 3.20 0.02
N GLY A 3 -4.38 4.36 -0.58
CA GLY A 3 -4.60 4.58 -2.01
C GLY A 3 -3.40 5.20 -2.72
N ARG A 4 -2.26 5.27 -2.07
CA ARG A 4 -1.02 5.79 -2.64
C ARG A 4 0.20 5.24 -1.93
N THR A 5 1.22 4.82 -2.69
CA THR A 5 2.46 4.24 -2.16
C THR A 5 3.67 4.69 -2.97
N SER A 6 4.85 4.32 -2.51
CA SER A 6 6.12 4.56 -3.21
C SER A 6 7.04 3.36 -3.09
N LEU A 7 7.94 3.23 -4.05
CA LEU A 7 9.13 2.40 -3.98
C LEU A 7 10.20 3.05 -4.87
N PHE A 8 11.10 3.81 -4.27
CA PHE A 8 12.13 4.57 -4.99
C PHE A 8 13.56 4.12 -4.71
N LEU A 9 13.72 3.13 -3.84
CA LEU A 9 15.04 2.54 -3.60
C LEU A 9 15.62 1.93 -4.88
N PRO A 10 16.96 1.92 -5.03
CA PRO A 10 17.60 1.28 -6.18
C PRO A 10 17.24 -0.20 -6.29
N GLN A 11 16.99 -0.68 -7.52
CA GLN A 11 16.63 -2.06 -7.79
C GLN A 11 17.51 -3.09 -7.08
N PRO A 12 18.86 -3.02 -7.09
CA PRO A 12 19.70 -4.01 -6.40
C PRO A 12 19.53 -4.05 -4.88
N GLU A 13 19.08 -2.95 -4.28
CA GLU A 13 18.78 -2.88 -2.86
C GLU A 13 17.48 -3.60 -2.52
N ILE A 14 16.45 -3.40 -3.35
CA ILE A 14 15.16 -4.07 -3.22
C ILE A 14 15.35 -5.58 -3.38
N GLU A 15 16.05 -6.03 -4.44
CA GLU A 15 16.33 -7.43 -4.72
C GLU A 15 17.08 -8.12 -3.57
N ARG A 16 18.09 -7.45 -3.02
CA ARG A 16 18.84 -7.94 -1.85
C ARG A 16 17.96 -8.05 -0.60
N ARG A 17 17.08 -7.06 -0.38
CA ARG A 17 16.18 -7.04 0.79
C ARG A 17 15.19 -8.20 0.75
N PHE A 18 14.61 -8.49 -0.39
CA PHE A 18 13.57 -9.50 -0.55
C PHE A 18 14.10 -10.87 -1.01
N GLY A 19 15.36 -10.97 -1.44
CA GLY A 19 15.93 -12.20 -1.97
C GLY A 19 15.26 -12.65 -3.27
N ALA A 20 14.80 -11.69 -4.08
CA ALA A 20 14.07 -11.90 -5.32
C ALA A 20 14.54 -10.93 -6.39
N GLU A 21 14.48 -11.32 -7.67
CA GLU A 21 14.93 -10.53 -8.80
C GLU A 21 13.74 -9.96 -9.59
N PHE A 22 13.86 -8.72 -10.04
CA PHE A 22 12.87 -8.12 -10.94
C PHE A 22 12.88 -8.84 -12.29
N VAL A 23 11.68 -9.18 -12.79
CA VAL A 23 11.51 -9.78 -14.12
C VAL A 23 11.71 -8.74 -15.22
N GLU A 24 11.27 -7.52 -14.96
CA GLU A 24 11.46 -6.34 -15.80
C GLU A 24 12.17 -5.27 -14.98
N SER A 25 12.97 -4.39 -15.64
CA SER A 25 13.67 -3.33 -14.94
C SER A 25 12.72 -2.44 -14.13
N TRP A 26 13.15 -2.05 -12.94
CA TRP A 26 12.41 -1.17 -12.05
C TRP A 26 13.01 0.23 -12.04
N GLU A 27 12.18 1.23 -12.31
CA GLU A 27 12.54 2.62 -12.14
C GLU A 27 11.96 3.16 -10.83
N PRO A 28 12.69 4.00 -10.08
CA PRO A 28 12.20 4.59 -8.84
C PRO A 28 10.86 5.31 -9.02
N ARG A 29 9.89 4.99 -8.15
CA ARG A 29 8.56 5.58 -8.14
C ARG A 29 8.25 6.18 -6.77
N TYR A 30 7.97 7.47 -6.78
CA TYR A 30 7.64 8.24 -5.57
C TYR A 30 6.13 8.35 -5.32
N ASN A 31 5.31 8.06 -6.34
CA ASN A 31 3.87 8.33 -6.31
C ASN A 31 3.06 7.30 -7.10
N ILE A 32 3.03 6.06 -6.62
CA ILE A 32 2.27 4.99 -7.26
C ILE A 32 0.80 5.09 -6.82
N ALA A 33 -0.11 5.21 -7.79
CA ALA A 33 -1.55 5.33 -7.59
C ALA A 33 -2.30 4.05 -8.03
N PRO A 34 -3.57 3.89 -7.65
CA PRO A 34 -4.44 2.83 -8.16
C PRO A 34 -4.43 2.75 -9.69
N HIS A 35 -4.59 1.53 -10.20
CA HIS A 35 -4.53 1.16 -11.62
C HIS A 35 -3.15 1.30 -12.28
N GLN A 36 -2.12 1.64 -11.51
CA GLN A 36 -0.73 1.55 -11.93
C GLN A 36 -0.10 0.22 -11.50
N GLN A 37 1.07 -0.09 -12.07
CA GLN A 37 1.83 -1.28 -11.73
C GLN A 37 2.52 -1.12 -10.38
N VAL A 38 2.46 -2.16 -9.55
CA VAL A 38 3.17 -2.24 -8.27
C VAL A 38 4.04 -3.50 -8.22
N PRO A 39 5.26 -3.42 -7.69
CA PRO A 39 6.14 -4.58 -7.53
C PRO A 39 5.54 -5.60 -6.56
N THR A 40 5.45 -6.85 -7.01
CA THR A 40 4.71 -7.90 -6.31
C THR A 40 5.49 -9.22 -6.33
N ILE A 41 5.59 -9.90 -5.17
CA ILE A 41 6.13 -11.25 -5.02
C ILE A 41 4.99 -12.20 -4.70
N ARG A 42 4.86 -13.32 -5.46
CA ARG A 42 3.85 -14.36 -5.25
C ARG A 42 4.42 -15.57 -4.50
N GLY A 43 3.59 -16.26 -3.71
CA GLY A 43 4.01 -17.50 -3.04
C GLY A 43 4.50 -18.60 -3.98
N GLY A 44 3.91 -18.73 -5.16
CA GLY A 44 4.34 -19.72 -6.18
C GLY A 44 5.69 -19.41 -6.85
N THR A 45 6.19 -18.17 -6.76
CA THR A 45 7.47 -17.74 -7.35
C THR A 45 8.17 -16.72 -6.44
N PRO A 46 8.59 -17.12 -5.21
CA PRO A 46 9.05 -16.18 -4.18
C PRO A 46 10.41 -15.52 -4.52
N SER A 47 11.13 -16.02 -5.52
CA SER A 47 12.40 -15.44 -6.00
C SER A 47 12.20 -14.43 -7.14
N ARG A 48 10.94 -14.08 -7.49
CA ARG A 48 10.63 -13.18 -8.60
C ARG A 48 9.81 -11.99 -8.13
N ILE A 49 10.18 -10.80 -8.61
CA ILE A 49 9.40 -9.58 -8.46
C ILE A 49 8.75 -9.27 -9.82
N ASP A 50 7.46 -9.52 -9.88
CA ASP A 50 6.63 -9.18 -11.03
C ASP A 50 6.00 -7.78 -10.82
N GLN A 51 5.44 -7.18 -11.87
CA GLN A 51 4.66 -5.94 -11.78
C GLN A 51 3.20 -6.25 -12.02
N PHE A 52 2.31 -5.98 -11.03
CA PHE A 52 0.87 -6.23 -11.12
C PHE A 52 0.08 -4.93 -11.06
N GLU A 53 -1.04 -4.88 -11.78
CA GLU A 53 -1.97 -3.76 -11.68
C GLU A 53 -2.57 -3.67 -10.28
N TRP A 54 -2.49 -2.50 -9.64
CA TRP A 54 -3.12 -2.25 -8.35
C TRP A 54 -4.61 -1.94 -8.52
N GLY A 55 -5.44 -2.96 -8.43
CA GLY A 55 -6.88 -2.92 -8.65
C GLY A 55 -7.37 -4.34 -8.91
N PHE A 56 -7.78 -5.05 -7.87
CA PHE A 56 -8.03 -6.49 -7.88
C PHE A 56 -9.17 -6.87 -8.83
N ARG A 57 -8.91 -7.82 -9.71
CA ARG A 57 -9.87 -8.41 -10.62
C ARG A 57 -9.91 -9.92 -10.43
N PRO A 58 -10.96 -10.48 -9.82
CA PRO A 58 -11.13 -11.93 -9.72
C PRO A 58 -11.17 -12.60 -11.10
N HIS A 59 -10.69 -13.84 -11.18
CA HIS A 59 -10.64 -14.62 -12.43
C HIS A 59 -12.01 -14.86 -13.08
N TRP A 60 -13.08 -14.84 -12.30
CA TRP A 60 -14.45 -15.11 -12.74
C TRP A 60 -15.20 -13.88 -13.28
N VAL A 61 -14.60 -12.70 -13.25
CA VAL A 61 -15.20 -11.48 -13.82
C VAL A 61 -15.23 -11.57 -15.33
N GLU A 62 -16.43 -11.52 -15.92
CA GLU A 62 -16.62 -11.62 -17.37
C GLU A 62 -16.23 -10.31 -18.08
N ASP A 63 -16.79 -9.18 -17.65
CA ASP A 63 -16.41 -7.86 -18.18
C ASP A 63 -15.68 -7.03 -17.09
N PRO A 64 -14.42 -6.68 -17.33
CA PRO A 64 -13.66 -5.86 -16.38
C PRO A 64 -14.27 -4.48 -16.16
N ASN A 65 -15.02 -3.93 -17.12
CA ASN A 65 -15.65 -2.62 -16.96
C ASN A 65 -16.82 -2.63 -15.95
N ASP A 66 -17.40 -3.79 -15.71
CA ASP A 66 -18.49 -3.97 -14.73
C ASP A 66 -17.99 -4.26 -13.32
N TRP A 67 -16.66 -4.29 -13.14
CA TRP A 67 -16.04 -4.60 -11.86
C TRP A 67 -15.36 -3.37 -11.22
N PRO A 68 -15.56 -3.11 -9.91
CA PRO A 68 -15.07 -1.89 -9.25
C PRO A 68 -13.55 -1.84 -9.00
N HIS A 69 -12.80 -2.88 -9.37
CA HIS A 69 -11.35 -3.00 -9.19
C HIS A 69 -10.86 -2.59 -7.79
N PRO A 70 -11.30 -3.26 -6.70
CA PRO A 70 -10.98 -2.83 -5.35
C PRO A 70 -9.46 -2.83 -5.11
N ILE A 71 -8.97 -1.67 -4.70
CA ILE A 71 -7.55 -1.45 -4.38
C ILE A 71 -7.20 -1.94 -2.98
N ASN A 72 -8.20 -2.09 -2.10
CA ASN A 72 -8.04 -2.60 -0.76
C ASN A 72 -9.05 -3.70 -0.42
N ALA A 73 -8.61 -4.64 0.42
CA ALA A 73 -9.44 -5.66 1.05
C ALA A 73 -9.34 -5.51 2.58
N ARG A 74 -10.47 -5.53 3.30
CA ARG A 74 -10.47 -5.42 4.76
C ARG A 74 -10.13 -6.75 5.42
N ALA A 75 -9.17 -6.75 6.35
CA ALA A 75 -8.74 -7.92 7.12
C ALA A 75 -9.90 -8.66 7.78
N GLU A 76 -10.85 -7.91 8.36
CA GLU A 76 -11.98 -8.44 9.13
C GLU A 76 -12.96 -9.28 8.28
N THR A 77 -13.00 -9.06 6.98
CA THR A 77 -13.97 -9.72 6.08
C THR A 77 -13.35 -10.46 4.90
N ILE A 78 -12.01 -10.48 4.82
CA ILE A 78 -11.29 -11.01 3.66
C ILE A 78 -11.54 -12.52 3.44
N ALA A 79 -11.67 -13.27 4.53
CA ALA A 79 -11.91 -14.71 4.49
C ALA A 79 -13.35 -15.08 4.07
N GLU A 80 -14.30 -14.13 4.13
CA GLU A 80 -15.72 -14.37 3.90
C GLU A 80 -16.20 -13.82 2.56
N LYS A 81 -15.68 -12.63 2.16
CA LYS A 81 -16.15 -11.96 0.94
C LYS A 81 -15.83 -12.76 -0.31
N PRO A 82 -16.84 -13.04 -1.17
CA PRO A 82 -16.65 -13.81 -2.40
C PRO A 82 -15.55 -13.29 -3.33
N ALA A 83 -15.34 -11.97 -3.34
CA ALA A 83 -14.29 -11.34 -4.13
C ALA A 83 -12.87 -11.77 -3.72
N PHE A 84 -12.65 -12.05 -2.42
CA PHE A 84 -11.30 -12.19 -1.86
C PHE A 84 -11.01 -13.54 -1.22
N ARG A 85 -12.04 -14.25 -0.72
CA ARG A 85 -11.86 -15.48 0.09
C ARG A 85 -11.00 -16.56 -0.59
N ASP A 86 -11.15 -16.74 -1.90
CA ASP A 86 -10.41 -17.76 -2.63
C ASP A 86 -8.95 -17.33 -2.83
N ALA A 87 -8.72 -16.05 -3.11
CA ALA A 87 -7.39 -15.47 -3.18
C ALA A 87 -6.68 -15.45 -1.81
N PHE A 88 -7.42 -15.20 -0.73
CA PHE A 88 -6.88 -15.27 0.64
C PHE A 88 -6.37 -16.67 0.98
N ARG A 89 -7.02 -17.71 0.45
CA ARG A 89 -6.61 -19.10 0.66
C ARG A 89 -5.37 -19.50 -0.13
N SER A 90 -5.24 -19.05 -1.39
CA SER A 90 -4.25 -19.61 -2.31
C SER A 90 -3.43 -18.60 -3.12
N ASN A 91 -3.82 -17.34 -3.15
CA ASN A 91 -3.22 -16.32 -4.00
C ASN A 91 -2.76 -15.10 -3.19
N ARG A 92 -1.97 -15.35 -2.14
CA ARG A 92 -1.36 -14.30 -1.34
C ARG A 92 -0.08 -13.80 -2.01
N CYS A 93 0.21 -12.51 -1.80
CA CYS A 93 1.41 -11.88 -2.32
C CYS A 93 1.96 -10.82 -1.36
N LEU A 94 3.19 -10.42 -1.59
CA LEU A 94 3.82 -9.25 -1.00
C LEU A 94 3.73 -8.11 -2.02
N VAL A 95 3.15 -6.97 -1.63
CA VAL A 95 3.23 -5.74 -2.42
C VAL A 95 4.32 -4.88 -1.82
N LEU A 96 5.39 -4.62 -2.60
CA LEU A 96 6.61 -4.00 -2.10
C LEU A 96 6.47 -2.47 -2.06
N ALA A 97 6.99 -1.87 -0.98
CA ALA A 97 6.95 -0.43 -0.77
C ALA A 97 8.11 0.05 0.12
N ASP A 98 8.38 1.35 0.10
CA ASP A 98 9.23 2.06 1.06
C ASP A 98 8.48 3.15 1.84
N GLY A 99 7.21 3.40 1.48
CA GLY A 99 6.32 4.30 2.17
C GLY A 99 4.92 4.30 1.55
N PHE A 100 3.96 4.84 2.28
CA PHE A 100 2.61 5.08 1.80
C PHE A 100 2.11 6.45 2.25
N TYR A 101 0.99 6.86 1.67
CA TYR A 101 0.43 8.18 1.92
C TYR A 101 -1.00 8.07 2.41
N GLU A 102 -1.33 8.90 3.41
CA GLU A 102 -2.69 9.08 3.91
C GLU A 102 -2.98 10.56 4.13
N TRP A 103 -4.24 10.91 4.19
CA TRP A 103 -4.71 12.29 4.21
C TRP A 103 -5.48 12.58 5.48
N GLN A 104 -4.92 13.44 6.31
CA GLN A 104 -5.61 13.98 7.48
C GLN A 104 -6.63 15.04 7.05
N SER A 105 -7.86 14.92 7.55
CA SER A 105 -8.87 15.96 7.37
C SER A 105 -8.62 17.12 8.33
N THR A 106 -8.42 18.32 7.79
CA THR A 106 -8.20 19.55 8.54
C THR A 106 -9.27 20.58 8.19
N ARG A 107 -9.33 21.72 8.90
CA ARG A 107 -10.25 22.83 8.57
C ARG A 107 -9.94 23.45 7.19
N GLY A 108 -8.68 23.41 6.74
CA GLY A 108 -8.22 23.95 5.45
C GLY A 108 -8.30 22.94 4.29
N GLY A 109 -8.77 21.71 4.53
CA GLY A 109 -8.82 20.65 3.51
C GLY A 109 -8.16 19.37 3.96
N LYS A 110 -7.55 18.63 3.04
CA LYS A 110 -6.83 17.39 3.33
C LYS A 110 -5.32 17.62 3.28
N GLN A 111 -4.66 17.44 4.43
CA GLN A 111 -3.20 17.46 4.54
C GLN A 111 -2.65 16.05 4.30
N PRO A 112 -1.84 15.82 3.25
CA PRO A 112 -1.19 14.53 3.03
C PRO A 112 -0.02 14.34 3.99
N TYR A 113 0.12 13.10 4.44
CA TYR A 113 1.23 12.61 5.24
C TYR A 113 1.91 11.45 4.52
N ARG A 114 3.24 11.40 4.60
CA ARG A 114 4.02 10.22 4.28
C ARG A 114 4.21 9.40 5.55
N ILE A 115 3.93 8.11 5.46
CA ILE A 115 4.17 7.13 6.51
C ILE A 115 5.19 6.12 5.98
N GLU A 116 6.25 5.89 6.75
CA GLU A 116 7.31 4.96 6.39
C GLU A 116 7.91 4.30 7.64
N ARG A 117 8.73 3.30 7.48
CA ARG A 117 9.47 2.70 8.60
C ARG A 117 10.46 3.71 9.18
N ALA A 118 10.62 3.69 10.51
CA ALA A 118 11.55 4.58 11.21
C ALA A 118 13.02 4.37 10.77
N ASP A 119 13.37 3.14 10.40
CA ASP A 119 14.69 2.76 9.87
C ASP A 119 14.85 2.99 8.36
N ARG A 120 13.80 3.50 7.68
CA ARG A 120 13.73 3.74 6.23
C ARG A 120 13.93 2.50 5.35
N ALA A 121 13.90 1.31 5.94
CA ALA A 121 14.02 0.08 5.16
C ALA A 121 12.73 -0.19 4.36
N PRO A 122 12.84 -0.77 3.15
CA PRO A 122 11.68 -1.20 2.40
C PRO A 122 10.99 -2.37 3.10
N PHE A 123 9.69 -2.47 2.88
CA PHE A 123 8.81 -3.44 3.51
C PHE A 123 7.79 -3.98 2.51
N ALA A 124 7.03 -4.96 2.94
CA ALA A 124 5.95 -5.51 2.15
C ALA A 124 4.60 -5.28 2.84
N PHE A 125 3.60 -4.92 2.06
CA PHE A 125 2.21 -5.06 2.46
C PHE A 125 1.73 -6.49 2.22
N ALA A 126 0.88 -7.00 3.10
CA ALA A 126 0.10 -8.19 2.82
C ALA A 126 -0.90 -7.88 1.69
N GLY A 127 -0.84 -8.65 0.62
CA GLY A 127 -1.68 -8.49 -0.56
C GLY A 127 -2.30 -9.79 -1.03
N LEU A 128 -3.30 -9.65 -1.88
CA LEU A 128 -3.88 -10.75 -2.66
C LEU A 128 -3.70 -10.46 -4.14
N TRP A 129 -3.49 -11.49 -4.92
CA TRP A 129 -3.36 -11.36 -6.37
C TRP A 129 -4.36 -12.25 -7.09
N SER A 130 -4.65 -11.90 -8.34
CA SER A 130 -5.46 -12.69 -9.25
C SER A 130 -4.90 -12.63 -10.66
N GLN A 131 -5.11 -13.71 -11.38
CA GLN A 131 -4.86 -13.83 -12.81
C GLN A 131 -6.20 -13.86 -13.54
N TRP A 132 -6.33 -13.02 -14.55
CA TRP A 132 -7.50 -12.95 -15.40
C TRP A 132 -7.09 -13.12 -16.88
N GLU A 133 -7.75 -14.02 -17.58
CA GLU A 133 -7.43 -14.33 -18.99
C GLU A 133 -8.57 -13.94 -19.91
N ARG A 134 -8.25 -13.23 -20.98
CA ARG A 134 -9.19 -12.91 -22.05
C ARG A 134 -8.46 -12.78 -23.39
N ASN A 135 -9.02 -13.37 -24.43
CA ASN A 135 -8.52 -13.28 -25.81
C ASN A 135 -7.03 -13.64 -25.94
N GLY A 136 -6.54 -14.59 -25.16
CA GLY A 136 -5.14 -15.03 -25.17
C GLY A 136 -4.17 -14.09 -24.43
N SER A 137 -4.66 -13.04 -23.79
CA SER A 137 -3.87 -12.16 -22.92
C SER A 137 -4.13 -12.47 -21.46
N THR A 138 -3.05 -12.54 -20.68
CA THR A 138 -3.09 -12.74 -19.23
C THR A 138 -2.83 -11.41 -18.53
N HIS A 139 -3.71 -11.04 -17.59
CA HIS A 139 -3.60 -9.85 -16.76
C HIS A 139 -3.47 -10.25 -15.31
N TYR A 140 -2.49 -9.70 -14.63
CA TYR A 140 -2.28 -9.88 -13.20
C TYR A 140 -2.68 -8.63 -12.45
N SER A 141 -3.45 -8.81 -11.38
CA SER A 141 -3.89 -7.72 -10.53
C SER A 141 -3.70 -8.04 -9.05
N THR A 142 -3.55 -7.00 -8.23
CA THR A 142 -3.36 -7.12 -6.79
C THR A 142 -4.23 -6.14 -6.01
N THR A 143 -4.46 -6.46 -4.74
CA THR A 143 -5.07 -5.56 -3.75
C THR A 143 -4.24 -5.60 -2.47
N ILE A 144 -4.20 -4.47 -1.75
CA ILE A 144 -3.54 -4.37 -0.44
C ILE A 144 -4.56 -4.63 0.65
N ILE A 145 -4.21 -5.47 1.61
CA ILE A 145 -5.06 -5.72 2.79
C ILE A 145 -4.90 -4.54 3.75
N THR A 146 -6.02 -4.10 4.33
CA THR A 146 -6.05 -3.02 5.32
C THR A 146 -6.65 -3.52 6.63
N THR A 147 -6.16 -2.97 7.74
CA THR A 147 -6.60 -3.23 9.11
C THR A 147 -6.88 -1.91 9.82
N ASP A 148 -7.28 -1.94 11.08
CA ASP A 148 -7.43 -0.75 11.91
C ASP A 148 -6.08 -0.02 12.04
N SER A 149 -6.14 1.31 12.23
CA SER A 149 -4.93 2.11 12.41
C SER A 149 -4.27 1.85 13.76
N ASN A 150 -2.95 2.02 13.81
CA ASN A 150 -2.22 2.10 15.07
C ASN A 150 -2.25 3.54 15.62
N THR A 151 -1.69 3.76 16.82
CA THR A 151 -1.70 5.05 17.50
C THR A 151 -0.97 6.18 16.75
N LEU A 152 -0.05 5.88 15.83
CA LEU A 152 0.61 6.87 14.98
C LEU A 152 -0.27 7.30 13.79
N VAL A 153 -0.97 6.36 13.19
CA VAL A 153 -1.75 6.59 11.96
C VAL A 153 -3.17 7.08 12.28
N ASP A 154 -3.75 6.70 13.42
CA ASP A 154 -5.13 7.02 13.82
C ASP A 154 -5.48 8.53 13.74
N PRO A 155 -4.61 9.47 14.15
CA PRO A 155 -4.88 10.89 13.96
C PRO A 155 -4.96 11.35 12.49
N ILE A 156 -4.44 10.55 11.56
CA ILE A 156 -4.40 10.85 10.12
C ILE A 156 -5.54 10.15 9.40
N HIS A 157 -5.71 8.85 9.68
CA HIS A 157 -6.73 8.00 9.06
C HIS A 157 -7.06 6.80 9.97
N ASP A 158 -8.34 6.39 10.04
CA ASP A 158 -8.86 5.27 10.85
C ASP A 158 -8.42 3.87 10.37
N ARG A 159 -7.79 3.78 9.20
CA ARG A 159 -7.30 2.52 8.62
C ARG A 159 -5.85 2.66 8.18
N MET A 160 -5.11 1.54 8.20
CA MET A 160 -3.78 1.45 7.62
C MET A 160 -3.60 0.15 6.82
N PRO A 161 -2.64 0.09 5.88
CA PRO A 161 -2.30 -1.17 5.22
C PRO A 161 -1.67 -2.15 6.23
N VAL A 162 -1.93 -3.45 6.04
CA VAL A 162 -1.23 -4.50 6.78
C VAL A 162 0.21 -4.56 6.29
N MET A 163 1.14 -4.12 7.13
CA MET A 163 2.57 -4.20 6.90
C MET A 163 3.11 -5.46 7.57
N LEU A 164 3.83 -6.29 6.82
CA LEU A 164 4.43 -7.51 7.37
C LEU A 164 5.83 -7.23 7.95
N ARG A 165 6.14 -7.87 9.09
CA ARG A 165 7.53 -7.96 9.53
C ARG A 165 8.29 -8.90 8.60
N ARG A 166 9.60 -8.71 8.51
CA ARG A 166 10.44 -9.53 7.62
C ARG A 166 10.31 -11.03 7.88
N GLU A 167 10.24 -11.40 9.14
CA GLU A 167 10.05 -12.79 9.61
C GLU A 167 8.68 -13.38 9.28
N GLU A 168 7.68 -12.55 9.00
CA GLU A 168 6.31 -12.92 8.69
C GLU A 168 6.07 -13.12 7.18
N GLU A 169 6.91 -12.54 6.32
CA GLU A 169 6.71 -12.52 4.87
C GLU A 169 6.62 -13.94 4.27
N SER A 170 7.48 -14.85 4.70
CA SER A 170 7.44 -16.24 4.22
C SER A 170 6.20 -16.99 4.72
N THR A 171 5.81 -16.78 5.97
CA THR A 171 4.58 -17.35 6.54
C THR A 171 3.37 -16.85 5.78
N TRP A 172 3.28 -15.54 5.52
CA TRP A 172 2.20 -14.96 4.72
C TRP A 172 2.09 -15.61 3.34
N LEU A 173 3.20 -15.78 2.63
CA LEU A 173 3.22 -16.34 1.29
C LEU A 173 2.87 -17.83 1.24
N LEU A 174 3.34 -18.63 2.21
CA LEU A 174 3.46 -20.09 2.08
C LEU A 174 2.61 -20.89 3.09
N ALA A 175 2.11 -20.27 4.16
CA ALA A 175 1.33 -21.01 5.16
C ALA A 175 0.04 -21.60 4.58
N GLU A 176 -0.25 -22.85 4.94
CA GLU A 176 -1.49 -23.54 4.59
C GLU A 176 -2.57 -23.37 5.67
N ASP A 177 -2.16 -23.09 6.91
CA ASP A 177 -3.07 -22.87 8.02
C ASP A 177 -3.62 -21.44 8.04
N HIS A 178 -4.93 -21.31 7.88
CA HIS A 178 -5.59 -20.00 7.85
C HIS A 178 -5.68 -19.31 9.22
N GLY A 179 -5.56 -20.05 10.33
CA GLY A 179 -5.56 -19.47 11.67
C GLY A 179 -4.33 -18.59 11.89
N SER A 180 -3.15 -19.10 11.53
CA SER A 180 -1.89 -18.35 11.63
C SER A 180 -1.84 -17.12 10.72
N LEU A 181 -2.58 -17.11 9.61
CA LEU A 181 -2.64 -15.96 8.69
C LEU A 181 -3.41 -14.78 9.26
N GLN A 182 -4.44 -15.02 10.07
CA GLN A 182 -5.22 -13.94 10.68
C GLN A 182 -4.41 -13.15 11.71
N GLU A 183 -3.52 -13.82 12.44
CA GLU A 183 -2.62 -13.17 13.41
C GLU A 183 -1.62 -12.20 12.75
N LEU A 184 -1.35 -12.37 11.44
CA LEU A 184 -0.48 -11.48 10.66
C LEU A 184 -1.19 -10.20 10.17
N LEU A 185 -2.51 -10.09 10.36
CA LEU A 185 -3.30 -8.97 9.85
C LEU A 185 -3.45 -7.83 10.87
N ASP A 186 -2.72 -7.88 11.97
CA ASP A 186 -2.70 -6.84 13.00
C ASP A 186 -1.99 -5.56 12.51
N PRO A 187 -2.31 -4.40 13.12
CA PRO A 187 -1.61 -3.15 12.84
C PRO A 187 -0.11 -3.24 13.14
N PHE A 188 0.71 -2.71 12.24
CA PHE A 188 2.16 -2.64 12.46
C PHE A 188 2.49 -1.76 13.68
N PRO A 189 3.53 -2.10 14.52
CA PRO A 189 3.88 -1.35 15.70
C PRO A 189 4.18 0.13 15.41
N SER A 190 3.52 1.04 16.12
CA SER A 190 3.61 2.49 15.88
C SER A 190 4.99 3.05 16.15
N ASP A 191 5.73 2.50 17.12
CA ASP A 191 7.11 2.89 17.48
C ASP A 191 8.15 2.54 16.42
N ARG A 192 7.79 1.71 15.44
CA ARG A 192 8.62 1.36 14.30
C ARG A 192 8.28 2.15 13.03
N LEU A 193 7.34 3.06 13.10
CA LEU A 193 6.94 3.94 12.00
C LEU A 193 7.26 5.39 12.33
N ARG A 194 7.30 6.21 11.30
CA ARG A 194 7.25 7.66 11.39
C ARG A 194 6.28 8.21 10.36
N ALA A 195 5.63 9.31 10.70
CA ALA A 195 4.72 10.04 9.82
C ALA A 195 5.11 11.51 9.82
N TYR A 196 5.05 12.15 8.66
CA TYR A 196 5.30 13.58 8.53
C TYR A 196 4.48 14.17 7.39
N PRO A 197 4.08 15.46 7.50
CA PRO A 197 3.32 16.15 6.47
C PRO A 197 4.19 16.41 5.26
N ILE A 198 3.58 16.30 4.07
CA ILE A 198 4.20 16.55 2.79
C ILE A 198 3.33 17.47 1.92
N SER A 199 3.90 17.95 0.81
CA SER A 199 3.20 18.82 -0.11
C SER A 199 1.97 18.16 -0.75
N THR A 200 0.90 18.94 -0.93
CA THR A 200 -0.31 18.54 -1.68
C THR A 200 -0.04 18.19 -3.14
N ARG A 201 1.17 18.42 -3.66
CA ARG A 201 1.59 17.96 -4.99
C ARG A 201 1.44 16.46 -5.18
N VAL A 202 1.54 15.67 -4.10
CA VAL A 202 1.29 14.21 -4.11
C VAL A 202 -0.12 13.84 -4.58
N ASN A 203 -1.09 14.76 -4.50
CA ASN A 203 -2.48 14.50 -4.91
C ASN A 203 -2.58 14.13 -6.40
N SER A 204 -1.72 14.71 -7.25
CA SER A 204 -1.66 14.33 -8.67
C SER A 204 -0.67 13.18 -8.89
N PRO A 205 -1.11 12.02 -9.39
CA PRO A 205 -0.22 10.89 -9.70
C PRO A 205 0.85 11.20 -10.77
N SER A 206 0.67 12.28 -11.53
CA SER A 206 1.67 12.74 -12.51
C SER A 206 2.89 13.41 -11.86
N ASN A 207 2.78 13.84 -10.60
CA ASN A 207 3.91 14.32 -9.81
C ASN A 207 4.59 13.10 -9.17
N ASP A 208 5.62 12.59 -9.81
CA ASP A 208 6.35 11.38 -9.41
C ASP A 208 7.86 11.67 -9.36
N SER A 209 8.25 12.57 -8.48
CA SER A 209 9.63 13.05 -8.32
C SER A 209 10.02 13.09 -6.85
N ALA A 210 11.33 13.07 -6.56
CA ALA A 210 11.86 12.98 -5.20
C ALA A 210 11.37 14.09 -4.25
N ASP A 211 11.11 15.28 -4.77
CA ASP A 211 10.70 16.44 -3.99
C ASP A 211 9.29 16.34 -3.38
N ILE A 212 8.46 15.36 -3.83
CA ILE A 212 7.13 15.18 -3.23
C ILE A 212 7.16 14.53 -1.86
N ILE A 213 8.27 13.86 -1.50
CA ILE A 213 8.43 13.23 -0.19
C ILE A 213 9.13 14.12 0.83
N ASP A 214 9.52 15.34 0.45
CA ASP A 214 10.15 16.28 1.37
C ASP A 214 9.15 16.71 2.45
N PRO A 215 9.57 16.69 3.73
CA PRO A 215 8.75 17.21 4.82
C PRO A 215 8.43 18.70 4.62
N ILE A 216 7.21 19.08 4.95
CA ILE A 216 6.84 20.50 5.05
C ILE A 216 6.51 20.85 6.48
N GLU A 217 6.67 22.13 6.87
CA GLU A 217 6.13 22.63 8.12
C GLU A 217 4.59 22.64 7.98
N PRO A 218 3.84 22.07 8.95
CA PRO A 218 2.39 22.21 8.97
C PRO A 218 2.08 23.71 9.09
N GLU A 219 1.17 24.24 8.25
CA GLU A 219 0.69 25.61 8.42
C GLU A 219 0.18 25.76 9.86
N SER A 220 0.86 26.60 10.63
CA SER A 220 0.54 26.80 12.02
C SER A 220 -0.84 27.45 12.12
N GLN A 221 -1.72 26.87 12.91
CA GLN A 221 -3.08 27.38 13.16
C GLN A 221 -3.08 28.81 13.74
N SER A 222 -1.92 29.34 14.12
CA SER A 222 -1.73 30.67 14.72
C SER A 222 -1.94 31.85 13.76
N GLU A 223 -1.80 31.68 12.45
CA GLU A 223 -2.02 32.80 11.49
C GLU A 223 -3.50 33.06 11.20
N LEU A 224 -4.39 32.11 11.45
CA LEU A 224 -5.83 32.29 11.23
C LEU A 224 -6.55 32.96 12.43
N ASP A 225 -6.01 32.84 13.61
CA ASP A 225 -6.59 33.49 14.81
C ASP A 225 -6.27 34.99 14.89
N GLU A 226 -5.18 35.46 14.25
CA GLU A 226 -4.85 36.91 14.19
C GLU A 226 -5.77 37.67 13.21
N PHE A 227 -6.29 37.01 12.16
CA PHE A 227 -7.23 37.66 11.22
C PHE A 227 -8.64 37.83 11.76
N THR A 228 -9.07 37.03 12.71
CA THR A 228 -10.41 37.12 13.31
C THR A 228 -10.49 38.07 14.50
N SER A 229 -9.34 38.42 15.12
CA SER A 229 -9.32 39.32 16.27
C SER A 229 -9.17 40.81 15.93
N ASN A 230 -8.98 41.17 14.65
CA ASN A 230 -8.78 42.56 14.21
C ASN A 230 -10.01 43.17 13.47
N SER A 231 -11.17 42.55 13.59
CA SER A 231 -12.46 43.05 13.04
C SER A 231 -13.50 43.18 14.17
N GLY A 232 -13.16 43.99 15.17
CA GLY A 232 -14.04 44.41 16.28
C GLY A 232 -13.97 45.88 16.46
#